data_f0880424719d804d39b3ef323a6d4963
#
_entry.id   f0880424719d804d39b3ef323a6d4963
#
_cell.length_a   1.000
_cell.length_b   1.000
_cell.length_c   1.000
_cell.angle_alpha   90.00
_cell.angle_beta   90.00
_cell.angle_gamma   90.00
#
_symmetry.space_group_name_H-M   'P 1'
#
loop_
_entity.id
_entity.type
_entity.pdbx_description
1 polymer ?
#
loop_
_entity_poly.entity_id
_entity_poly.type
_entity_poly.pdbx_seq_one_letter_code
_entity_poly.pdbx_strand_id
1 'polypeptide(L)'
;IVEGELDALASYQMTGSKWPTVSIRNGASAAVKDCKAQYEYLDSFETIVICFDADEPGQKAAKEVAELFGNKVKIVKHLKDCKDACDYLINGKSAEYVNAWWRAEAFKPEGIVTVADIMEQLLAPPQQGVDWAFPALTKLTYGRRKGELYAFGAGVGVGKTDVFTQQIAYDLDVLKKKVGVIYLEQPVVETVQRVAGKLDSRLYHIPDGMWTRDEYVSSLDRLAARRQLYMMDHFGAKDWKTVKSIMKYFAKVYDVEHIYLDHLTALIANEEDERRALDGIMADMASLAQSDGLIIHFISHLTTPDGKPHEEGGRVMEKHFTGSRAIARWSHFMFGLERNKQDEDERKRQTTTFRVLKDRFTGRATAEKIGLWYERNTGLLSECDLNSLEEL
;
A
#
# COMPACT_ATOMS: atom_id res chain seq x y z
N ILE A 1 2.76 -3.06 -39.60
CA ILE A 1 2.27 -4.43 -39.35
C ILE A 1 0.83 -4.34 -38.85
N VAL A 2 -0.08 -5.12 -39.38
CA VAL A 2 -1.51 -5.21 -39.01
C VAL A 2 -1.88 -6.66 -38.66
N GLU A 3 -3.09 -6.92 -38.11
CA GLU A 3 -3.50 -8.26 -37.75
C GLU A 3 -4.00 -9.12 -38.93
N GLY A 4 -4.85 -8.56 -39.79
CA GLY A 4 -5.51 -9.27 -40.87
C GLY A 4 -4.99 -8.92 -42.27
N GLU A 5 -5.15 -9.84 -43.22
CA GLU A 5 -4.75 -9.56 -44.60
C GLU A 5 -5.60 -8.43 -45.23
N LEU A 6 -6.89 -8.36 -44.89
CA LEU A 6 -7.75 -7.26 -45.36
C LEU A 6 -7.34 -5.93 -44.78
N ASP A 7 -6.90 -5.90 -43.51
CA ASP A 7 -6.35 -4.69 -42.90
C ASP A 7 -5.05 -4.27 -43.59
N ALA A 8 -4.22 -5.20 -44.01
CA ALA A 8 -3.01 -4.90 -44.77
C ALA A 8 -3.35 -4.23 -46.11
N LEU A 9 -4.36 -4.73 -46.82
CA LEU A 9 -4.83 -4.12 -48.06
C LEU A 9 -5.43 -2.73 -47.81
N ALA A 10 -6.31 -2.62 -46.83
CA ALA A 10 -6.92 -1.33 -46.44
C ALA A 10 -5.90 -0.28 -46.04
N SER A 11 -4.96 -0.64 -45.17
CA SER A 11 -3.86 0.21 -44.73
C SER A 11 -2.98 0.65 -45.90
N TYR A 12 -2.59 -0.32 -46.75
CA TYR A 12 -1.77 -0.01 -47.97
C TYR A 12 -2.50 0.95 -48.89
N GLN A 13 -3.77 0.72 -49.19
CA GLN A 13 -4.62 1.58 -50.01
C GLN A 13 -4.70 3.02 -49.41
N MET A 14 -5.06 3.12 -48.11
CA MET A 14 -5.23 4.43 -47.46
C MET A 14 -3.91 5.24 -47.37
N THR A 15 -2.80 4.57 -47.21
CA THR A 15 -1.46 5.21 -47.17
C THR A 15 -0.91 5.54 -48.56
N GLY A 16 -1.74 5.47 -49.61
CA GLY A 16 -1.42 5.86 -50.99
C GLY A 16 -0.58 4.84 -51.74
N SER A 17 -0.64 3.57 -51.31
CA SER A 17 0.05 2.41 -51.92
C SER A 17 1.60 2.60 -52.05
N LYS A 18 2.16 3.31 -51.07
CA LYS A 18 3.60 3.66 -51.06
C LYS A 18 4.40 2.92 -50.01
N TRP A 19 3.76 2.54 -48.89
CA TRP A 19 4.47 2.01 -47.74
C TRP A 19 4.24 0.50 -47.61
N PRO A 20 5.31 -0.29 -47.41
CA PRO A 20 5.17 -1.71 -47.19
C PRO A 20 4.23 -2.00 -46.01
N THR A 21 3.21 -2.84 -46.25
CA THR A 21 2.26 -3.26 -45.21
C THR A 21 2.17 -4.77 -45.19
N VAL A 22 2.29 -5.38 -44.03
CA VAL A 22 2.23 -6.83 -43.83
C VAL A 22 1.26 -7.15 -42.69
N SER A 23 0.61 -8.31 -42.80
CA SER A 23 -0.21 -8.86 -41.73
C SER A 23 0.48 -10.01 -40.99
N ILE A 24 0.09 -10.24 -39.74
CA ILE A 24 0.38 -11.52 -39.07
C ILE A 24 -0.56 -12.62 -39.57
N ARG A 25 -0.12 -13.89 -39.52
CA ARG A 25 -0.84 -14.99 -40.17
C ARG A 25 -2.02 -15.56 -39.39
N ASN A 26 -1.89 -15.58 -38.05
CA ASN A 26 -2.80 -16.30 -37.16
C ASN A 26 -3.41 -15.43 -36.05
N GLY A 27 -3.57 -14.13 -36.33
CA GLY A 27 -4.15 -13.16 -35.40
C GLY A 27 -3.24 -12.83 -34.18
N ALA A 28 -3.75 -12.00 -33.28
CA ALA A 28 -3.01 -11.44 -32.14
C ALA A 28 -2.25 -12.50 -31.32
N SER A 29 -2.82 -13.68 -31.09
CA SER A 29 -2.19 -14.73 -30.26
C SER A 29 -0.89 -15.31 -30.85
N ALA A 30 -0.68 -15.20 -32.15
CA ALA A 30 0.49 -15.70 -32.85
C ALA A 30 1.49 -14.57 -33.23
N ALA A 31 1.14 -13.33 -32.99
CA ALA A 31 1.87 -12.14 -33.45
C ALA A 31 3.38 -12.19 -33.13
N VAL A 32 3.72 -12.48 -31.87
CA VAL A 32 5.12 -12.59 -31.43
C VAL A 32 5.87 -13.69 -32.18
N LYS A 33 5.24 -14.85 -32.36
CA LYS A 33 5.84 -15.99 -33.05
C LYS A 33 6.07 -15.66 -34.53
N ASP A 34 5.07 -15.08 -35.20
CA ASP A 34 5.15 -14.72 -36.60
C ASP A 34 6.20 -13.61 -36.85
N CYS A 35 6.25 -12.61 -36.01
CA CYS A 35 7.26 -11.55 -36.08
C CYS A 35 8.68 -12.08 -35.78
N LYS A 36 8.85 -12.98 -34.84
CA LYS A 36 10.14 -13.65 -34.59
C LYS A 36 10.63 -14.46 -35.79
N ALA A 37 9.71 -15.16 -36.48
CA ALA A 37 10.06 -15.94 -37.66
C ALA A 37 10.51 -15.06 -38.85
N GLN A 38 10.15 -13.78 -38.85
CA GLN A 38 10.51 -12.79 -39.86
C GLN A 38 11.39 -11.67 -39.30
N TYR A 39 12.11 -11.96 -38.21
CA TYR A 39 12.81 -10.94 -37.44
C TYR A 39 13.80 -10.12 -38.31
N GLU A 40 14.67 -10.79 -39.06
CA GLU A 40 15.68 -10.14 -39.89
C GLU A 40 15.05 -9.20 -40.94
N TYR A 41 13.97 -9.63 -41.57
CA TYR A 41 13.22 -8.81 -42.52
C TYR A 41 12.61 -7.58 -41.85
N LEU A 42 11.90 -7.77 -40.74
CA LEU A 42 11.23 -6.68 -40.04
C LEU A 42 12.24 -5.72 -39.39
N ASP A 43 13.34 -6.23 -38.85
CA ASP A 43 14.38 -5.41 -38.23
C ASP A 43 15.21 -4.63 -39.25
N SER A 44 15.13 -4.96 -40.55
CA SER A 44 15.78 -4.17 -41.63
C SER A 44 15.18 -2.79 -41.84
N PHE A 45 13.94 -2.57 -41.33
CA PHE A 45 13.29 -1.25 -41.43
C PHE A 45 13.77 -0.31 -40.32
N GLU A 46 13.89 0.96 -40.65
CA GLU A 46 14.24 2.01 -39.70
C GLU A 46 13.10 2.28 -38.68
N THR A 47 11.87 2.20 -39.16
CA THR A 47 10.67 2.40 -38.37
C THR A 47 9.66 1.31 -38.67
N ILE A 48 9.08 0.72 -37.63
CA ILE A 48 8.01 -0.28 -37.69
C ILE A 48 6.76 0.31 -37.08
N VAL A 49 5.69 0.48 -37.85
CA VAL A 49 4.41 0.96 -37.35
C VAL A 49 3.51 -0.25 -37.12
N ILE A 50 3.06 -0.47 -35.87
CA ILE A 50 2.13 -1.50 -35.49
C ILE A 50 0.73 -0.90 -35.42
N CYS A 51 -0.21 -1.50 -36.16
CA CYS A 51 -1.60 -1.09 -36.23
C CYS A 51 -2.47 -2.33 -36.03
N PHE A 52 -2.47 -2.89 -34.81
CA PHE A 52 -3.29 -4.03 -34.40
C PHE A 52 -4.64 -3.54 -33.94
N ASP A 53 -5.60 -4.47 -33.80
CA ASP A 53 -6.96 -4.16 -33.38
C ASP A 53 -7.01 -3.40 -32.05
N ALA A 54 -8.01 -2.54 -31.87
CA ALA A 54 -8.20 -1.74 -30.67
C ALA A 54 -8.69 -2.55 -29.45
N ASP A 55 -8.95 -3.85 -29.62
CA ASP A 55 -9.37 -4.71 -28.53
C ASP A 55 -8.21 -5.12 -27.60
N GLU A 56 -8.54 -5.73 -26.47
CA GLU A 56 -7.55 -6.11 -25.46
C GLU A 56 -6.49 -7.11 -25.99
N PRO A 57 -6.85 -8.17 -26.75
CA PRO A 57 -5.85 -9.06 -27.35
C PRO A 57 -4.91 -8.35 -28.33
N GLY A 58 -5.44 -7.51 -29.23
CA GLY A 58 -4.65 -6.76 -30.21
C GLY A 58 -3.68 -5.77 -29.54
N GLN A 59 -4.13 -5.05 -28.55
CA GLN A 59 -3.29 -4.10 -27.80
C GLN A 59 -2.18 -4.81 -26.99
N LYS A 60 -2.48 -5.97 -26.43
CA LYS A 60 -1.47 -6.81 -25.75
C LYS A 60 -0.42 -7.32 -26.75
N ALA A 61 -0.87 -7.87 -27.86
CA ALA A 61 0.03 -8.36 -28.90
C ALA A 61 0.89 -7.25 -29.50
N ALA A 62 0.34 -6.04 -29.69
CA ALA A 62 1.10 -4.87 -30.14
C ALA A 62 2.27 -4.54 -29.22
N LYS A 63 2.06 -4.56 -27.91
CA LYS A 63 3.11 -4.32 -26.90
C LYS A 63 4.17 -5.43 -26.93
N GLU A 64 3.75 -6.69 -26.93
CA GLU A 64 4.66 -7.85 -26.96
C GLU A 64 5.53 -7.86 -28.25
N VAL A 65 4.96 -7.52 -29.40
CA VAL A 65 5.73 -7.38 -30.68
C VAL A 65 6.65 -6.16 -30.61
N ALA A 66 6.19 -5.05 -30.01
CA ALA A 66 7.01 -3.86 -29.86
C ALA A 66 8.28 -4.11 -29.00
N GLU A 67 8.20 -4.97 -28.00
CA GLU A 67 9.36 -5.38 -27.19
C GLU A 67 10.45 -6.08 -28.01
N LEU A 68 10.11 -6.73 -29.14
CA LEU A 68 11.09 -7.40 -29.99
C LEU A 68 12.00 -6.40 -30.74
N PHE A 69 11.47 -5.25 -31.12
CA PHE A 69 12.15 -4.30 -32.02
C PHE A 69 12.47 -2.96 -31.32
N GLY A 70 12.00 -2.78 -30.09
CA GLY A 70 12.37 -1.67 -29.21
C GLY A 70 12.03 -0.29 -29.77
N ASN A 71 13.03 0.58 -29.83
CA ASN A 71 12.89 2.00 -30.21
C ASN A 71 12.51 2.26 -31.67
N LYS A 72 12.54 1.25 -32.54
CA LYS A 72 12.06 1.33 -33.93
C LYS A 72 10.55 1.32 -34.05
N VAL A 73 9.86 0.89 -33.00
CA VAL A 73 8.41 0.66 -33.06
C VAL A 73 7.63 1.89 -32.68
N LYS A 74 6.58 2.12 -33.46
CA LYS A 74 5.49 3.05 -33.17
C LYS A 74 4.15 2.31 -33.21
N ILE A 75 3.26 2.62 -32.27
CA ILE A 75 1.93 1.98 -32.18
C ILE A 75 0.85 3.00 -32.56
N VAL A 76 -0.04 2.61 -33.44
CA VAL A 76 -1.17 3.43 -33.86
C VAL A 76 -2.23 3.46 -32.75
N LYS A 77 -2.72 4.65 -32.43
CA LYS A 77 -3.84 4.84 -31.53
C LYS A 77 -5.10 5.06 -32.34
N HIS A 78 -6.00 4.06 -32.30
CA HIS A 78 -7.25 4.11 -33.05
C HIS A 78 -8.25 5.12 -32.52
N LEU A 79 -9.14 5.62 -33.39
CA LEU A 79 -10.33 6.36 -32.98
C LEU A 79 -11.30 5.40 -32.26
N LYS A 80 -12.12 5.94 -31.34
CA LYS A 80 -13.07 5.13 -30.55
C LYS A 80 -14.07 4.32 -31.36
N ASP A 81 -14.37 4.76 -32.58
CA ASP A 81 -15.36 4.19 -33.48
C ASP A 81 -14.75 3.41 -34.66
N CYS A 82 -13.44 3.16 -34.63
CA CYS A 82 -12.72 2.35 -35.61
C CYS A 82 -11.81 1.37 -34.87
N LYS A 83 -12.07 0.08 -35.02
CA LYS A 83 -11.34 -0.99 -34.35
C LYS A 83 -10.03 -1.35 -35.05
N ASP A 84 -10.08 -1.36 -36.38
CA ASP A 84 -9.02 -1.81 -37.26
C ASP A 84 -8.91 -0.93 -38.53
N ALA A 85 -7.98 -1.25 -39.43
CA ALA A 85 -7.78 -0.48 -40.67
C ALA A 85 -8.98 -0.59 -41.62
N CYS A 86 -9.65 -1.74 -41.65
CA CYS A 86 -10.84 -1.95 -42.48
C CYS A 86 -12.00 -1.07 -42.06
N ASP A 87 -12.21 -0.89 -40.74
CA ASP A 87 -13.25 0.00 -40.21
C ASP A 87 -13.08 1.44 -40.70
N TYR A 88 -11.84 1.95 -40.75
CA TYR A 88 -11.60 3.30 -41.29
C TYR A 88 -11.95 3.41 -42.76
N LEU A 89 -11.61 2.39 -43.54
CA LEU A 89 -11.90 2.39 -44.99
C LEU A 89 -13.39 2.32 -45.25
N ILE A 90 -14.11 1.39 -44.58
CA ILE A 90 -15.55 1.21 -44.69
C ILE A 90 -16.32 2.46 -44.27
N ASN A 91 -15.88 3.12 -43.21
CA ASN A 91 -16.51 4.32 -42.67
C ASN A 91 -16.11 5.61 -43.40
N GLY A 92 -15.32 5.52 -44.49
CA GLY A 92 -14.88 6.69 -45.25
C GLY A 92 -13.88 7.60 -44.51
N LYS A 93 -13.18 7.09 -43.51
CA LYS A 93 -12.25 7.81 -42.64
C LYS A 93 -10.77 7.60 -43.00
N SER A 94 -10.48 7.49 -44.30
CA SER A 94 -9.11 7.24 -44.77
C SER A 94 -8.13 8.35 -44.37
N ALA A 95 -8.57 9.59 -44.35
CA ALA A 95 -7.72 10.72 -43.94
C ALA A 95 -7.36 10.65 -42.45
N GLU A 96 -8.31 10.26 -41.59
CA GLU A 96 -8.10 10.06 -40.16
C GLU A 96 -7.16 8.91 -39.89
N TYR A 97 -7.27 7.79 -40.66
CA TYR A 97 -6.33 6.67 -40.57
C TYR A 97 -4.90 7.13 -40.88
N VAL A 98 -4.68 7.81 -42.01
CA VAL A 98 -3.38 8.31 -42.41
C VAL A 98 -2.80 9.26 -41.35
N ASN A 99 -3.65 10.09 -40.76
CA ASN A 99 -3.26 10.97 -39.66
C ASN A 99 -2.84 10.20 -38.41
N ALA A 100 -3.63 9.18 -37.99
CA ALA A 100 -3.30 8.31 -36.86
C ALA A 100 -2.00 7.53 -37.11
N TRP A 101 -1.81 7.03 -38.34
CA TRP A 101 -0.61 6.32 -38.76
C TRP A 101 0.66 7.19 -38.68
N TRP A 102 0.62 8.41 -39.16
CA TRP A 102 1.74 9.36 -39.05
C TRP A 102 2.01 9.86 -37.64
N ARG A 103 0.97 9.91 -36.81
CA ARG A 103 1.05 10.27 -35.40
C ARG A 103 1.23 9.07 -34.46
N ALA A 104 1.54 7.88 -35.01
CA ALA A 104 1.79 6.70 -34.19
C ALA A 104 2.85 7.00 -33.10
N GLU A 105 2.52 6.62 -31.87
CA GLU A 105 3.34 6.92 -30.71
C GLU A 105 4.51 5.93 -30.60
N ALA A 106 5.71 6.43 -30.28
CA ALA A 106 6.85 5.56 -30.03
C ALA A 106 6.55 4.61 -28.89
N PHE A 107 6.87 3.32 -29.08
CA PHE A 107 6.71 2.34 -28.03
C PHE A 107 7.57 2.73 -26.81
N LYS A 108 6.93 2.74 -25.65
CA LYS A 108 7.59 2.92 -24.35
C LYS A 108 7.39 1.64 -23.53
N PRO A 109 8.46 0.99 -23.06
CA PRO A 109 8.33 -0.12 -22.13
C PRO A 109 7.52 0.27 -20.89
N GLU A 110 6.84 -0.70 -20.29
CA GLU A 110 6.09 -0.45 -19.04
C GLU A 110 7.00 0.11 -17.95
N GLY A 111 6.47 1.07 -17.19
CA GLY A 111 7.20 1.73 -16.10
C GLY A 111 8.05 2.95 -16.53
N ILE A 112 8.12 3.27 -17.82
CA ILE A 112 8.77 4.51 -18.29
C ILE A 112 7.71 5.59 -18.47
N VAL A 113 7.81 6.65 -17.67
CA VAL A 113 6.94 7.83 -17.75
C VAL A 113 7.76 9.09 -17.98
N THR A 114 7.24 10.02 -18.78
CA THR A 114 7.81 11.35 -18.94
C THR A 114 7.08 12.35 -18.06
N VAL A 115 7.65 13.53 -17.84
CA VAL A 115 6.99 14.63 -17.12
C VAL A 115 5.64 14.97 -17.76
N ALA A 116 5.55 14.93 -19.08
CA ALA A 116 4.30 15.21 -19.80
C ALA A 116 3.20 14.17 -19.49
N ASP A 117 3.57 12.90 -19.33
CA ASP A 117 2.61 11.80 -19.04
C ASP A 117 1.96 11.96 -17.65
N ILE A 118 2.63 12.65 -16.71
CA ILE A 118 2.18 12.84 -15.33
C ILE A 118 1.90 14.32 -14.98
N MET A 119 1.85 15.19 -15.97
CA MET A 119 1.71 16.65 -15.77
C MET A 119 0.48 17.00 -14.92
N GLU A 120 -0.66 16.39 -15.18
CA GLU A 120 -1.89 16.62 -14.42
C GLU A 120 -1.72 16.25 -12.94
N GLN A 121 -1.02 15.15 -12.66
CA GLN A 121 -0.74 14.72 -11.30
C GLN A 121 0.25 15.67 -10.60
N LEU A 122 1.25 16.19 -11.35
CA LEU A 122 2.24 17.14 -10.81
C LEU A 122 1.64 18.51 -10.47
N LEU A 123 0.61 18.94 -11.20
CA LEU A 123 -0.08 20.20 -10.94
C LEU A 123 -1.04 20.12 -9.75
N ALA A 124 -1.39 18.93 -9.28
CA ALA A 124 -2.17 18.77 -8.08
C ALA A 124 -1.35 19.22 -6.85
N PRO A 125 -1.90 20.08 -5.96
CA PRO A 125 -1.17 20.53 -4.78
C PRO A 125 -0.88 19.34 -3.85
N PRO A 126 0.27 19.35 -3.14
CA PRO A 126 0.57 18.34 -2.13
C PRO A 126 -0.55 18.28 -1.09
N GLN A 127 -1.10 17.10 -0.87
CA GLN A 127 -2.18 16.89 0.09
C GLN A 127 -1.63 16.35 1.41
N GLN A 128 -2.22 16.83 2.51
CA GLN A 128 -2.03 16.23 3.80
C GLN A 128 -2.65 14.83 3.80
N GLY A 129 -1.98 13.88 4.47
CA GLY A 129 -2.52 12.55 4.69
C GLY A 129 -3.69 12.55 5.69
N VAL A 130 -4.29 11.38 5.92
CA VAL A 130 -5.36 11.24 6.93
C VAL A 130 -4.78 11.36 8.35
N ASP A 131 -5.55 11.91 9.26
CA ASP A 131 -5.10 12.23 10.60
C ASP A 131 -4.79 11.00 11.46
N TRP A 132 -3.86 11.16 12.38
CA TRP A 132 -3.69 10.26 13.52
C TRP A 132 -4.74 10.59 14.59
N ALA A 133 -4.98 9.62 15.49
CA ALA A 133 -5.75 9.87 16.71
C ALA A 133 -5.08 10.88 17.65
N PHE A 134 -3.85 11.23 17.34
CA PHE A 134 -2.99 12.15 18.09
C PHE A 134 -2.66 13.36 17.22
N PRO A 135 -3.25 14.54 17.49
CA PRO A 135 -3.07 15.75 16.69
C PRO A 135 -1.61 16.21 16.55
N ALA A 136 -0.80 16.11 17.61
CA ALA A 136 0.62 16.44 17.53
C ALA A 136 1.37 15.51 16.56
N LEU A 137 1.03 14.21 16.53
CA LEU A 137 1.61 13.28 15.57
C LEU A 137 1.18 13.60 14.15
N THR A 138 -0.08 13.99 13.93
CA THR A 138 -0.56 14.47 12.63
C THR A 138 0.24 15.67 12.15
N LYS A 139 0.48 16.65 13.03
CA LYS A 139 1.28 17.84 12.72
C LYS A 139 2.73 17.50 12.37
N LEU A 140 3.35 16.58 13.12
CA LEU A 140 4.74 16.17 12.88
C LEU A 140 4.91 15.40 11.56
N THR A 141 3.96 14.51 11.20
CA THR A 141 4.10 13.62 10.06
C THR A 141 3.35 14.08 8.82
N TYR A 142 2.55 15.14 8.90
CA TYR A 142 1.56 15.54 7.90
C TYR A 142 0.51 14.45 7.62
N GLY A 143 0.17 13.65 8.63
CA GLY A 143 -0.79 12.55 8.54
C GLY A 143 -0.24 11.28 7.88
N ARG A 144 -1.16 10.34 7.56
CA ARG A 144 -0.88 9.02 6.98
C ARG A 144 -1.33 8.99 5.53
N ARG A 145 -0.50 8.49 4.62
CA ARG A 145 -0.74 8.53 3.18
C ARG A 145 -0.89 7.13 2.60
N LYS A 146 -1.70 7.00 1.57
CA LYS A 146 -1.83 5.76 0.78
C LYS A 146 -0.48 5.38 0.18
N GLY A 147 -0.21 4.09 0.15
CA GLY A 147 1.06 3.55 -0.32
C GLY A 147 2.18 3.53 0.72
N GLU A 148 1.93 3.95 1.96
CA GLU A 148 2.94 4.06 3.00
C GLU A 148 2.87 2.96 4.05
N LEU A 149 4.05 2.58 4.57
CA LEU A 149 4.25 1.65 5.66
C LEU A 149 4.70 2.38 6.92
N TYR A 150 4.04 2.08 8.03
CA TYR A 150 4.27 2.66 9.36
C TYR A 150 4.67 1.56 10.34
N ALA A 151 5.94 1.55 10.76
CA ALA A 151 6.49 0.55 11.66
C ALA A 151 6.46 1.04 13.11
N PHE A 152 6.02 0.18 14.04
CA PHE A 152 5.96 0.46 15.47
C PHE A 152 6.80 -0.57 16.22
N GLY A 153 7.66 -0.09 17.11
CA GLY A 153 8.47 -0.93 17.98
C GLY A 153 8.33 -0.49 19.44
N ALA A 154 8.18 -1.46 20.32
CA ALA A 154 8.14 -1.23 21.76
C ALA A 154 8.49 -2.49 22.53
N GLY A 155 8.96 -2.30 23.77
CA GLY A 155 9.11 -3.40 24.73
C GLY A 155 7.78 -4.07 25.09
N VAL A 156 7.87 -5.20 25.80
CA VAL A 156 6.70 -5.95 26.23
C VAL A 156 5.84 -5.12 27.21
N GLY A 157 4.53 -5.04 26.95
CA GLY A 157 3.57 -4.35 27.82
C GLY A 157 3.71 -2.83 27.85
N VAL A 158 4.40 -2.19 26.90
CA VAL A 158 4.56 -0.73 26.81
C VAL A 158 3.32 -0.04 26.23
N GLY A 159 2.34 -0.77 25.69
CA GLY A 159 1.08 -0.20 25.20
C GLY A 159 0.94 -0.18 23.66
N LYS A 160 1.68 -1.02 22.93
CA LYS A 160 1.55 -1.14 21.46
C LYS A 160 0.10 -1.33 21.02
N THR A 161 -0.57 -2.32 21.61
CA THR A 161 -1.95 -2.67 21.29
C THR A 161 -2.93 -1.54 21.64
N ASP A 162 -2.67 -0.78 22.72
CA ASP A 162 -3.50 0.37 23.08
C ASP A 162 -3.40 1.51 22.07
N VAL A 163 -2.19 1.78 21.56
CA VAL A 163 -1.99 2.77 20.48
C VAL A 163 -2.74 2.33 19.21
N PHE A 164 -2.63 1.05 18.82
CA PHE A 164 -3.32 0.53 17.63
C PHE A 164 -4.83 0.54 17.80
N THR A 165 -5.36 0.06 18.94
CA THR A 165 -6.82 0.04 19.17
C THR A 165 -7.41 1.45 19.25
N GLN A 166 -6.67 2.42 19.82
CA GLN A 166 -7.07 3.83 19.80
C GLN A 166 -7.11 4.39 18.37
N GLN A 167 -6.10 4.09 17.58
CA GLN A 167 -6.06 4.54 16.19
C GLN A 167 -7.15 3.89 15.36
N ILE A 168 -7.40 2.59 15.54
CA ILE A 168 -8.50 1.86 14.88
C ILE A 168 -9.85 2.50 15.23
N ALA A 169 -10.10 2.76 16.51
CA ALA A 169 -11.33 3.42 16.95
C ALA A 169 -11.51 4.80 16.31
N TYR A 170 -10.44 5.59 16.22
CA TYR A 170 -10.44 6.88 15.55
C TYR A 170 -10.73 6.77 14.04
N ASP A 171 -10.09 5.81 13.36
CA ASP A 171 -10.31 5.56 11.94
C ASP A 171 -11.78 5.18 11.64
N LEU A 172 -12.37 4.35 12.51
CA LEU A 172 -13.77 3.94 12.39
C LEU A 172 -14.75 5.07 12.71
N ASP A 173 -14.50 5.81 13.79
CA ASP A 173 -15.48 6.77 14.31
C ASP A 173 -15.32 8.17 13.74
N VAL A 174 -14.12 8.70 13.69
CA VAL A 174 -13.86 10.08 13.24
C VAL A 174 -13.68 10.10 11.72
N LEU A 175 -12.79 9.26 11.19
CA LEU A 175 -12.46 9.25 9.77
C LEU A 175 -13.47 8.47 8.92
N LYS A 176 -14.35 7.66 9.55
CA LYS A 176 -15.36 6.80 8.89
C LYS A 176 -14.73 5.84 7.86
N LYS A 177 -13.51 5.36 8.14
CA LYS A 177 -12.75 4.47 7.26
C LYS A 177 -13.04 3.01 7.53
N LYS A 178 -12.88 2.19 6.50
CA LYS A 178 -12.88 0.73 6.63
C LYS A 178 -11.48 0.26 7.04
N VAL A 179 -11.43 -0.59 8.04
CA VAL A 179 -10.20 -1.04 8.70
C VAL A 179 -10.07 -2.56 8.64
N GLY A 180 -8.92 -3.05 8.25
CA GLY A 180 -8.53 -4.46 8.29
C GLY A 180 -7.55 -4.71 9.44
N VAL A 181 -7.84 -5.67 10.30
CA VAL A 181 -7.01 -6.03 11.45
C VAL A 181 -6.52 -7.46 11.32
N ILE A 182 -5.23 -7.64 11.46
CA ILE A 182 -4.54 -8.94 11.41
C ILE A 182 -3.67 -9.03 12.66
N TYR A 183 -4.25 -9.54 13.75
CA TYR A 183 -3.55 -9.74 15.01
C TYR A 183 -3.26 -11.22 15.19
N LEU A 184 -1.99 -11.55 15.34
CA LEU A 184 -1.52 -12.94 15.43
C LEU A 184 -1.28 -13.39 16.88
N GLU A 185 -1.25 -12.45 17.83
CA GLU A 185 -1.05 -12.74 19.25
C GLU A 185 -2.26 -12.41 20.14
N GLN A 186 -3.33 -11.88 19.56
CA GLN A 186 -4.52 -11.49 20.32
C GLN A 186 -5.78 -12.05 19.69
N PRO A 187 -6.66 -12.71 20.48
CA PRO A 187 -7.95 -13.19 20.00
C PRO A 187 -8.83 -12.07 19.45
N VAL A 188 -9.59 -12.37 18.40
CA VAL A 188 -10.52 -11.42 17.76
C VAL A 188 -11.51 -10.83 18.76
N VAL A 189 -12.02 -11.65 19.69
CA VAL A 189 -12.98 -11.21 20.73
C VAL A 189 -12.38 -10.10 21.59
N GLU A 190 -11.14 -10.29 22.08
CA GLU A 190 -10.47 -9.28 22.90
C GLU A 190 -10.19 -8.00 22.09
N THR A 191 -9.81 -8.14 20.82
CA THR A 191 -9.59 -7.00 19.91
C THR A 191 -10.87 -6.17 19.76
N VAL A 192 -12.02 -6.80 19.53
CA VAL A 192 -13.33 -6.13 19.45
C VAL A 192 -13.68 -5.44 20.76
N GLN A 193 -13.49 -6.11 21.90
CA GLN A 193 -13.74 -5.53 23.22
C GLN A 193 -12.91 -4.27 23.47
N ARG A 194 -11.63 -4.28 23.09
CA ARG A 194 -10.73 -3.12 23.22
C ARG A 194 -11.13 -1.98 22.29
N VAL A 195 -11.46 -2.26 21.03
CA VAL A 195 -11.90 -1.24 20.07
C VAL A 195 -13.23 -0.61 20.51
N ALA A 196 -14.22 -1.44 20.89
CA ALA A 196 -15.49 -0.97 21.44
C ALA A 196 -15.27 -0.12 22.71
N GLY A 197 -14.36 -0.57 23.57
CA GLY A 197 -13.99 0.17 24.77
C GLY A 197 -13.40 1.54 24.49
N LYS A 198 -12.52 1.66 23.47
CA LYS A 198 -11.98 2.96 23.06
C LYS A 198 -13.07 3.91 22.54
N LEU A 199 -14.09 3.38 21.84
CA LEU A 199 -15.22 4.16 21.33
C LEU A 199 -16.11 4.73 22.47
N ASP A 200 -16.28 3.97 23.55
CA ASP A 200 -17.18 4.31 24.63
C ASP A 200 -16.48 4.79 25.91
N SER A 201 -15.16 4.88 25.92
CA SER A 201 -14.35 5.19 27.11
C SER A 201 -14.61 4.19 28.24
N ARG A 202 -14.61 2.90 27.93
CA ARG A 202 -14.85 1.77 28.82
C ARG A 202 -13.81 0.67 28.63
N LEU A 203 -13.62 -0.15 29.66
CA LEU A 203 -12.69 -1.29 29.65
C LEU A 203 -13.47 -2.62 29.53
N TYR A 204 -14.14 -2.86 28.38
CA TYR A 204 -14.99 -4.04 28.18
C TYR A 204 -14.24 -5.37 28.23
N HIS A 205 -12.94 -5.38 28.10
CA HIS A 205 -12.08 -6.57 28.23
C HIS A 205 -11.66 -6.86 29.68
N ILE A 206 -12.04 -6.02 30.65
CA ILE A 206 -11.71 -6.18 32.07
C ILE A 206 -13.00 -6.48 32.85
N PRO A 207 -13.05 -7.54 33.66
CA PRO A 207 -14.27 -7.94 34.37
C PRO A 207 -14.83 -6.88 35.33
N ASP A 208 -13.96 -6.09 35.94
CA ASP A 208 -14.31 -5.02 36.89
C ASP A 208 -14.24 -3.62 36.24
N GLY A 209 -14.33 -3.53 34.92
CA GLY A 209 -14.17 -2.32 34.13
C GLY A 209 -15.29 -1.28 34.26
N MET A 210 -16.14 -1.34 35.28
CA MET A 210 -17.22 -0.38 35.58
C MET A 210 -18.18 -0.18 34.39
N TRP A 211 -18.61 -1.25 33.76
CA TRP A 211 -19.57 -1.26 32.65
C TRP A 211 -20.69 -2.26 32.87
N THR A 212 -21.86 -2.02 32.29
CA THR A 212 -22.99 -2.92 32.33
C THR A 212 -23.05 -3.76 31.04
N ARG A 213 -23.74 -4.91 31.14
CA ARG A 213 -23.97 -5.77 29.96
C ARG A 213 -24.73 -5.04 28.86
N ASP A 214 -25.67 -4.20 29.19
CA ASP A 214 -26.51 -3.50 28.23
C ASP A 214 -25.69 -2.41 27.48
N GLU A 215 -24.80 -1.69 28.20
CA GLU A 215 -23.83 -0.77 27.57
C GLU A 215 -22.94 -1.53 26.58
N TYR A 216 -22.41 -2.68 26.98
CA TYR A 216 -21.53 -3.49 26.12
C TYR A 216 -22.26 -4.01 24.89
N VAL A 217 -23.48 -4.60 25.03
CA VAL A 217 -24.28 -5.07 23.89
C VAL A 217 -24.59 -3.93 22.94
N SER A 218 -25.04 -2.78 23.47
CA SER A 218 -25.32 -1.60 22.66
C SER A 218 -24.07 -1.11 21.87
N SER A 219 -22.89 -1.17 22.49
CA SER A 219 -21.63 -0.83 21.83
C SER A 219 -21.31 -1.78 20.66
N LEU A 220 -21.47 -3.08 20.89
CA LEU A 220 -21.26 -4.10 19.85
C LEU A 220 -22.24 -3.95 18.70
N ASP A 221 -23.52 -3.68 18.96
CA ASP A 221 -24.53 -3.45 17.94
C ASP A 221 -24.18 -2.24 17.06
N ARG A 222 -23.75 -1.13 17.68
CA ARG A 222 -23.30 0.06 16.96
C ARG A 222 -22.06 -0.24 16.12
N LEU A 223 -21.09 -0.99 16.64
CA LEU A 223 -19.88 -1.37 15.92
C LEU A 223 -20.19 -2.29 14.73
N ALA A 224 -21.05 -3.30 14.95
CA ALA A 224 -21.49 -4.22 13.90
C ALA A 224 -22.27 -3.52 12.79
N ALA A 225 -23.15 -2.59 13.14
CA ALA A 225 -23.95 -1.82 12.17
C ALA A 225 -23.09 -0.96 11.24
N ARG A 226 -21.90 -0.54 11.66
CA ARG A 226 -20.97 0.26 10.83
C ARG A 226 -20.44 -0.52 9.64
N ARG A 227 -20.28 -1.84 9.73
CA ARG A 227 -19.69 -2.70 8.69
C ARG A 227 -18.35 -2.17 8.16
N GLN A 228 -17.51 -1.66 9.04
CA GLN A 228 -16.23 -1.02 8.69
C GLN A 228 -15.01 -1.73 9.29
N LEU A 229 -15.20 -2.67 10.23
CA LEU A 229 -14.13 -3.42 10.88
C LEU A 229 -14.11 -4.85 10.36
N TYR A 230 -13.01 -5.23 9.76
CA TYR A 230 -12.77 -6.57 9.20
C TYR A 230 -11.54 -7.16 9.88
N MET A 231 -11.62 -8.42 10.27
CA MET A 231 -10.55 -9.05 11.04
C MET A 231 -10.23 -10.43 10.52
N MET A 232 -8.95 -10.78 10.59
CA MET A 232 -8.51 -12.15 10.38
C MET A 232 -8.69 -12.92 11.70
N ASP A 233 -9.51 -13.97 11.70
CA ASP A 233 -9.65 -14.87 12.86
C ASP A 233 -8.54 -15.94 12.81
N HIS A 234 -7.42 -15.63 13.44
CA HIS A 234 -6.28 -16.52 13.58
C HIS A 234 -5.45 -16.14 14.81
N PHE A 235 -4.87 -17.15 15.46
CA PHE A 235 -3.94 -16.98 16.58
C PHE A 235 -2.68 -17.81 16.35
N GLY A 236 -1.50 -17.20 16.50
CA GLY A 236 -0.20 -17.82 16.32
C GLY A 236 0.45 -17.50 14.96
N ALA A 237 1.56 -18.17 14.69
CA ALA A 237 2.33 -17.97 13.45
C ALA A 237 1.49 -18.32 12.21
N LYS A 238 1.67 -17.54 11.15
CA LYS A 238 0.99 -17.73 9.87
C LYS A 238 1.93 -17.42 8.72
N ASP A 239 1.79 -18.14 7.60
CA ASP A 239 2.57 -17.89 6.41
C ASP A 239 2.18 -16.55 5.73
N TRP A 240 3.19 -15.87 5.19
CA TRP A 240 3.02 -14.58 4.54
C TRP A 240 2.07 -14.63 3.34
N LYS A 241 2.10 -15.69 2.55
CA LYS A 241 1.25 -15.83 1.36
C LYS A 241 -0.24 -15.75 1.72
N THR A 242 -0.64 -16.40 2.80
CA THR A 242 -2.02 -16.33 3.32
C THR A 242 -2.36 -14.92 3.80
N VAL A 243 -1.50 -14.30 4.60
CA VAL A 243 -1.74 -12.93 5.11
C VAL A 243 -1.82 -11.92 3.96
N LYS A 244 -0.92 -12.00 2.99
CA LYS A 244 -0.95 -11.18 1.77
C LYS A 244 -2.25 -11.34 0.99
N SER A 245 -2.75 -12.57 0.86
CA SER A 245 -4.03 -12.86 0.19
C SER A 245 -5.22 -12.22 0.92
N ILE A 246 -5.22 -12.28 2.25
CA ILE A 246 -6.26 -11.63 3.09
C ILE A 246 -6.19 -10.11 2.97
N MET A 247 -5.00 -9.50 3.01
CA MET A 247 -4.85 -8.06 2.81
C MET A 247 -5.40 -7.62 1.44
N LYS A 248 -5.12 -8.39 0.38
CA LYS A 248 -5.69 -8.15 -0.96
C LYS A 248 -7.20 -8.28 -0.97
N TYR A 249 -7.73 -9.30 -0.30
CA TYR A 249 -9.18 -9.50 -0.20
C TYR A 249 -9.85 -8.33 0.53
N PHE A 250 -9.27 -7.87 1.64
CA PHE A 250 -9.74 -6.69 2.35
C PHE A 250 -9.76 -5.45 1.45
N ALA A 251 -8.68 -5.22 0.71
CA ALA A 251 -8.59 -4.08 -0.19
C ALA A 251 -9.60 -4.15 -1.36
N LYS A 252 -9.68 -5.29 -2.05
CA LYS A 252 -10.44 -5.41 -3.30
C LYS A 252 -11.93 -5.69 -3.11
N VAL A 253 -12.30 -6.42 -2.05
CA VAL A 253 -13.69 -6.85 -1.82
C VAL A 253 -14.40 -5.95 -0.83
N TYR A 254 -13.69 -5.50 0.19
CA TYR A 254 -14.28 -4.67 1.25
C TYR A 254 -13.90 -3.19 1.15
N ASP A 255 -13.06 -2.78 0.19
CA ASP A 255 -12.53 -1.42 0.03
C ASP A 255 -11.83 -0.91 1.30
N VAL A 256 -11.11 -1.79 1.99
CA VAL A 256 -10.31 -1.44 3.16
C VAL A 256 -9.11 -0.64 2.71
N GLU A 257 -8.88 0.52 3.33
CA GLU A 257 -7.72 1.37 3.08
C GLU A 257 -6.66 1.26 4.19
N HIS A 258 -7.06 0.95 5.43
CA HIS A 258 -6.20 0.92 6.61
C HIS A 258 -6.00 -0.51 7.11
N ILE A 259 -4.76 -0.97 7.15
CA ILE A 259 -4.39 -2.30 7.66
C ILE A 259 -3.57 -2.14 8.95
N TYR A 260 -3.89 -2.96 9.95
CA TYR A 260 -3.17 -3.08 11.22
C TYR A 260 -2.69 -4.52 11.39
N LEU A 261 -1.38 -4.70 11.40
CA LEU A 261 -0.71 -6.01 11.56
C LEU A 261 0.04 -6.07 12.89
N ASP A 262 -0.34 -6.96 13.78
CA ASP A 262 0.33 -7.25 15.06
C ASP A 262 0.61 -8.76 15.17
N HIS A 263 1.83 -9.21 15.04
CA HIS A 263 3.08 -8.53 14.72
C HIS A 263 3.81 -9.20 13.53
N LEU A 264 4.69 -8.43 12.90
CA LEU A 264 5.43 -8.85 11.71
C LEU A 264 6.31 -10.10 11.93
N THR A 265 6.95 -10.24 13.10
CA THR A 265 7.87 -11.35 13.39
C THR A 265 7.18 -12.71 13.51
N ALA A 266 5.86 -12.75 13.76
CA ALA A 266 5.09 -14.01 13.71
C ALA A 266 4.99 -14.61 12.31
N LEU A 267 5.23 -13.81 11.26
CA LEU A 267 5.17 -14.26 9.87
C LEU A 267 6.46 -14.98 9.42
N ILE A 268 7.53 -14.87 10.20
CA ILE A 268 8.84 -15.47 9.88
C ILE A 268 9.24 -16.55 10.88
N ALA A 269 8.46 -16.80 11.91
CA ALA A 269 8.81 -17.71 13.01
C ALA A 269 9.08 -19.16 12.59
N ASN A 270 8.59 -19.58 11.42
CA ASN A 270 8.76 -20.91 10.86
C ASN A 270 9.72 -20.95 9.65
N GLU A 271 10.37 -19.84 9.32
CA GLU A 271 11.26 -19.75 8.16
C GLU A 271 12.69 -20.12 8.55
N GLU A 272 13.38 -20.90 7.72
CA GLU A 272 14.78 -21.29 7.96
C GLU A 272 15.74 -20.10 7.90
N ASP A 273 15.48 -19.13 7.03
CA ASP A 273 16.21 -17.86 6.90
C ASP A 273 15.27 -16.69 7.18
N GLU A 274 15.05 -16.42 8.48
CA GLU A 274 14.18 -15.33 8.94
C GLU A 274 14.52 -13.98 8.29
N ARG A 275 15.81 -13.72 8.09
CA ARG A 275 16.25 -12.43 7.52
C ARG A 275 15.84 -12.29 6.07
N ARG A 276 16.06 -13.32 5.27
CA ARG A 276 15.68 -13.33 3.84
C ARG A 276 14.17 -13.30 3.68
N ALA A 277 13.45 -14.05 4.49
CA ALA A 277 12.00 -14.05 4.51
C ALA A 277 11.46 -12.65 4.83
N LEU A 278 12.02 -11.98 5.84
CA LEU A 278 11.60 -10.63 6.22
C LEU A 278 11.90 -9.59 5.13
N ASP A 279 13.06 -9.67 4.46
CA ASP A 279 13.38 -8.81 3.31
C ASP A 279 12.32 -8.97 2.20
N GLY A 280 11.91 -10.20 1.89
CA GLY A 280 10.86 -10.50 0.91
C GLY A 280 9.49 -9.98 1.35
N ILE A 281 9.09 -10.22 2.61
CA ILE A 281 7.80 -9.75 3.17
C ILE A 281 7.70 -8.23 3.12
N MET A 282 8.77 -7.53 3.53
CA MET A 282 8.77 -6.06 3.55
C MET A 282 8.68 -5.46 2.13
N ALA A 283 9.39 -6.05 1.15
CA ALA A 283 9.30 -5.64 -0.25
C ALA A 283 7.88 -5.87 -0.82
N ASP A 284 7.31 -7.04 -0.56
CA ASP A 284 5.96 -7.41 -0.96
C ASP A 284 4.90 -6.49 -0.34
N MET A 285 5.03 -6.20 0.96
CA MET A 285 4.13 -5.32 1.69
C MET A 285 4.16 -3.89 1.15
N ALA A 286 5.37 -3.37 0.83
CA ALA A 286 5.52 -2.06 0.21
C ALA A 286 4.91 -2.02 -1.20
N SER A 287 5.12 -3.07 -2.01
CA SER A 287 4.49 -3.19 -3.33
C SER A 287 2.97 -3.24 -3.22
N LEU A 288 2.43 -4.03 -2.28
CA LEU A 288 1.00 -4.15 -2.03
C LEU A 288 0.38 -2.82 -1.59
N ALA A 289 1.05 -2.11 -0.68
CA ALA A 289 0.60 -0.79 -0.23
C ALA A 289 0.47 0.20 -1.40
N GLN A 290 1.48 0.24 -2.28
CA GLN A 290 1.49 1.11 -3.46
C GLN A 290 0.43 0.71 -4.49
N SER A 291 0.34 -0.58 -4.85
CA SER A 291 -0.56 -1.06 -5.90
C SER A 291 -2.04 -0.95 -5.52
N ASP A 292 -2.37 -1.20 -4.27
CA ASP A 292 -3.76 -1.24 -3.78
C ASP A 292 -4.14 0.00 -2.96
N GLY A 293 -3.22 0.98 -2.85
CA GLY A 293 -3.48 2.23 -2.14
C GLY A 293 -3.70 2.07 -0.64
N LEU A 294 -3.03 1.08 -0.01
CA LEU A 294 -3.17 0.78 1.40
C LEU A 294 -2.29 1.67 2.29
N ILE A 295 -2.77 1.95 3.48
CA ILE A 295 -2.02 2.52 4.61
C ILE A 295 -1.78 1.37 5.58
N ILE A 296 -0.54 0.89 5.68
CA ILE A 296 -0.24 -0.31 6.49
C ILE A 296 0.54 0.09 7.75
N HIS A 297 -0.06 -0.22 8.90
CA HIS A 297 0.57 -0.10 10.21
C HIS A 297 0.98 -1.50 10.67
N PHE A 298 2.20 -1.66 11.13
CA PHE A 298 2.63 -2.95 11.65
C PHE A 298 3.53 -2.80 12.88
N ILE A 299 3.42 -3.77 13.77
CA ILE A 299 4.28 -3.90 14.94
C ILE A 299 5.41 -4.87 14.61
N SER A 300 6.62 -4.52 15.04
CA SER A 300 7.78 -5.42 15.06
C SER A 300 8.30 -5.52 16.48
N HIS A 301 8.70 -6.74 16.88
CA HIS A 301 9.40 -6.94 18.12
C HIS A 301 10.78 -6.27 18.11
N LEU A 302 11.20 -5.84 19.28
CA LEU A 302 12.52 -5.27 19.48
C LEU A 302 13.48 -6.31 20.05
N THR A 303 14.72 -6.24 19.63
CA THR A 303 15.84 -6.95 20.27
C THR A 303 16.15 -6.32 21.63
N THR A 304 16.67 -7.12 22.55
CA THR A 304 17.14 -6.61 23.86
C THR A 304 18.28 -5.61 23.65
N PRO A 305 18.20 -4.40 24.21
CA PRO A 305 19.27 -3.42 24.08
C PRO A 305 20.46 -3.77 24.99
N ASP A 306 21.66 -3.30 24.62
CA ASP A 306 22.88 -3.44 25.41
C ASP A 306 22.90 -2.57 26.69
N GLY A 307 21.81 -1.94 27.04
CA GLY A 307 21.71 -1.01 28.16
C GLY A 307 20.41 -1.19 28.93
N LYS A 308 19.76 -0.06 29.27
CA LYS A 308 18.51 -0.07 30.00
C LYS A 308 17.41 -0.78 29.19
N PRO A 309 16.70 -1.78 29.78
CA PRO A 309 15.61 -2.48 29.09
C PRO A 309 14.49 -1.54 28.61
N HIS A 310 13.85 -1.88 27.50
CA HIS A 310 12.77 -1.04 26.94
C HIS A 310 11.56 -0.92 27.88
N GLU A 311 11.23 -1.96 28.65
CA GLU A 311 10.17 -1.98 29.67
C GLU A 311 10.50 -1.15 30.92
N GLU A 312 11.74 -0.75 31.09
CA GLU A 312 12.20 0.18 32.12
C GLU A 312 12.38 1.60 31.61
N GLY A 313 11.93 1.89 30.38
CA GLY A 313 12.07 3.18 29.73
C GLY A 313 13.37 3.38 28.95
N GLY A 314 14.05 2.29 28.60
CA GLY A 314 15.20 2.32 27.69
C GLY A 314 14.80 2.87 26.32
N ARG A 315 15.64 3.80 25.79
CA ARG A 315 15.40 4.47 24.51
C ARG A 315 15.31 3.45 23.37
N VAL A 316 14.26 3.54 22.56
CA VAL A 316 14.11 2.76 21.34
C VAL A 316 14.90 3.41 20.20
N MET A 317 15.62 2.59 19.43
CA MET A 317 16.39 3.01 18.25
C MET A 317 16.02 2.10 17.06
N GLU A 318 16.24 2.58 15.84
CA GLU A 318 15.98 1.80 14.62
C GLU A 318 16.68 0.43 14.65
N LYS A 319 17.92 0.35 15.15
CA LYS A 319 18.71 -0.88 15.25
C LYS A 319 18.08 -1.97 16.13
N HIS A 320 17.15 -1.60 17.01
CA HIS A 320 16.51 -2.54 17.93
C HIS A 320 15.36 -3.31 17.26
N PHE A 321 14.85 -2.87 16.12
CA PHE A 321 13.82 -3.62 15.39
C PHE A 321 14.40 -4.93 14.87
N THR A 322 13.76 -6.05 15.17
CA THR A 322 14.15 -7.36 14.62
C THR A 322 14.05 -7.31 13.09
N GLY A 323 15.16 -7.53 12.39
CA GLY A 323 15.23 -7.31 10.94
C GLY A 323 15.34 -5.84 10.51
N SER A 324 15.92 -4.99 11.34
CA SER A 324 15.95 -3.53 11.22
C SER A 324 16.28 -2.97 9.83
N ARG A 325 17.18 -3.64 9.08
CA ARG A 325 17.56 -3.16 7.74
C ARG A 325 16.40 -3.21 6.73
N ALA A 326 15.63 -4.29 6.71
CA ALA A 326 14.48 -4.44 5.81
C ALA A 326 13.37 -3.45 6.22
N ILE A 327 13.05 -3.40 7.50
CA ILE A 327 12.05 -2.49 8.05
C ILE A 327 12.42 -1.04 7.76
N ALA A 328 13.68 -0.65 8.05
CA ALA A 328 14.14 0.71 7.79
C ALA A 328 14.17 1.06 6.29
N ARG A 329 14.44 0.09 5.40
CA ARG A 329 14.43 0.31 3.95
C ARG A 329 13.06 0.65 3.42
N TRP A 330 12.03 -0.10 3.83
CA TRP A 330 10.71 -0.05 3.23
C TRP A 330 9.69 0.81 3.98
N SER A 331 9.87 1.02 5.29
CA SER A 331 8.98 1.88 6.06
C SER A 331 9.16 3.35 5.71
N HIS A 332 8.06 4.07 5.61
CA HIS A 332 8.04 5.52 5.44
C HIS A 332 8.28 6.22 6.78
N PHE A 333 7.66 5.70 7.83
CA PHE A 333 7.90 6.14 9.20
C PHE A 333 8.22 4.95 10.10
N MET A 334 9.07 5.18 11.09
CA MET A 334 9.33 4.25 12.18
C MET A 334 9.12 4.96 13.50
N PHE A 335 8.43 4.30 14.41
CA PHE A 335 8.07 4.83 15.72
C PHE A 335 8.55 3.91 16.84
N GLY A 336 9.06 4.51 17.91
CA GLY A 336 9.43 3.84 19.14
C GLY A 336 8.50 4.25 20.27
N LEU A 337 8.02 3.29 21.04
CA LEU A 337 7.25 3.52 22.25
C LEU A 337 8.13 3.18 23.45
N GLU A 338 8.32 4.15 24.34
CA GLU A 338 9.18 4.07 25.52
C GLU A 338 8.35 4.32 26.78
N ARG A 339 8.44 3.46 27.78
CA ARG A 339 7.70 3.59 29.04
C ARG A 339 8.43 2.86 30.17
N ASN A 340 8.64 3.53 31.29
CA ASN A 340 9.12 2.89 32.50
C ASN A 340 7.93 2.40 33.36
N LYS A 341 7.62 1.12 33.28
CA LYS A 341 6.53 0.49 34.05
C LYS A 341 6.86 0.31 35.54
N GLN A 342 8.14 0.42 35.88
CA GLN A 342 8.69 0.21 37.23
C GLN A 342 9.02 1.53 37.94
N ASP A 343 8.77 2.68 37.33
CA ASP A 343 9.07 3.99 37.93
C ASP A 343 8.29 4.18 39.23
N GLU A 344 8.90 4.79 40.20
CA GLU A 344 8.26 5.13 41.48
C GLU A 344 7.15 6.16 41.30
N ASP A 345 7.33 7.09 40.38
CA ASP A 345 6.33 8.08 40.00
C ASP A 345 5.23 7.46 39.14
N GLU A 346 3.98 7.51 39.65
CA GLU A 346 2.80 6.98 38.94
C GLU A 346 2.58 7.69 37.60
N ARG A 347 2.86 8.97 37.49
CA ARG A 347 2.71 9.70 36.22
C ARG A 347 3.66 9.15 35.17
N LYS A 348 4.91 8.89 35.54
CA LYS A 348 5.91 8.27 34.62
C LYS A 348 5.50 6.86 34.25
N ARG A 349 4.97 6.08 35.19
CA ARG A 349 4.46 4.72 34.90
C ARG A 349 3.29 4.72 33.92
N GLN A 350 2.48 5.77 33.85
CA GLN A 350 1.31 5.88 32.97
C GLN A 350 1.59 6.62 31.68
N THR A 351 2.74 7.29 31.55
CA THR A 351 3.09 8.03 30.34
C THR A 351 4.00 7.23 29.44
N THR A 352 3.62 7.14 28.17
CA THR A 352 4.42 6.56 27.10
C THR A 352 5.03 7.68 26.27
N THR A 353 6.35 7.69 26.11
CA THR A 353 7.00 8.53 25.10
C THR A 353 6.85 7.86 23.74
N PHE A 354 6.16 8.51 22.83
CA PHE A 354 6.05 8.14 21.45
C PHE A 354 7.08 8.92 20.64
N ARG A 355 8.08 8.24 20.10
CA ARG A 355 9.22 8.84 19.42
C ARG A 355 9.19 8.53 17.92
N VAL A 356 9.43 9.54 17.09
CA VAL A 356 9.65 9.36 15.65
C VAL A 356 11.13 8.99 15.44
N LEU A 357 11.38 7.76 15.02
CA LEU A 357 12.73 7.27 14.75
C LEU A 357 13.16 7.57 13.32
N LYS A 358 12.21 7.47 12.37
CA LYS A 358 12.42 7.72 10.95
C LYS A 358 11.25 8.49 10.36
N ASP A 359 11.56 9.49 9.56
CA ASP A 359 10.65 10.24 8.70
C ASP A 359 11.23 10.30 7.29
N ARG A 360 10.70 9.47 6.37
CA ARG A 360 11.13 9.45 4.96
C ARG A 360 10.46 10.55 4.13
N PHE A 361 9.38 11.14 4.62
CA PHE A 361 8.60 12.11 3.88
C PHE A 361 9.27 13.49 3.87
N THR A 362 9.69 13.99 5.06
CA THR A 362 10.31 15.30 5.18
C THR A 362 11.67 15.27 5.89
N GLY A 363 11.96 14.23 6.66
CA GLY A 363 13.11 14.13 7.55
C GLY A 363 13.00 15.00 8.81
N ARG A 364 12.02 15.92 8.88
CA ARG A 364 11.91 16.94 9.94
C ARG A 364 11.42 16.40 11.27
N ALA A 365 10.58 15.37 11.24
CA ALA A 365 10.02 14.77 12.45
C ALA A 365 10.99 13.79 13.14
N THR A 366 12.12 13.45 12.53
CA THR A 366 13.08 12.51 13.13
C THR A 366 13.61 13.02 14.46
N ALA A 367 13.57 12.15 15.48
CA ALA A 367 13.89 12.40 16.88
C ALA A 367 12.84 13.19 17.68
N GLU A 368 11.83 13.74 17.04
CA GLU A 368 10.69 14.36 17.74
C GLU A 368 9.95 13.34 18.61
N LYS A 369 9.33 13.82 19.67
CA LYS A 369 8.62 12.98 20.64
C LYS A 369 7.33 13.65 21.10
N ILE A 370 6.31 12.83 21.40
CA ILE A 370 5.08 13.24 22.07
C ILE A 370 4.87 12.38 23.31
N GLY A 371 4.23 12.91 24.35
CA GLY A 371 3.79 12.16 25.50
C GLY A 371 2.38 11.61 25.30
N LEU A 372 2.14 10.34 25.66
CA LEU A 372 0.83 9.74 25.68
C LEU A 372 0.50 9.25 27.09
N TRP A 373 -0.45 9.89 27.72
CA TRP A 373 -0.97 9.53 29.04
C TRP A 373 -2.03 8.43 28.90
N TYR A 374 -1.89 7.35 29.65
CA TYR A 374 -2.88 6.28 29.71
C TYR A 374 -3.84 6.50 30.88
N GLU A 375 -5.10 6.76 30.58
CA GLU A 375 -6.18 6.88 31.55
C GLU A 375 -6.70 5.50 31.98
N ARG A 376 -6.41 5.11 33.23
CA ARG A 376 -6.71 3.76 33.73
C ARG A 376 -8.19 3.40 33.77
N ASN A 377 -9.07 4.37 33.99
CA ASN A 377 -10.50 4.12 34.13
C ASN A 377 -11.21 3.96 32.78
N THR A 378 -10.68 4.57 31.75
CA THR A 378 -11.29 4.58 30.41
C THR A 378 -10.50 3.78 29.38
N GLY A 379 -9.22 3.54 29.66
CA GLY A 379 -8.27 2.94 28.73
C GLY A 379 -7.87 3.86 27.59
N LEU A 380 -8.25 5.13 27.60
CA LEU A 380 -7.89 6.08 26.57
C LEU A 380 -6.44 6.55 26.69
N LEU A 381 -5.86 6.90 25.55
CA LEU A 381 -4.58 7.60 25.44
C LEU A 381 -4.85 9.06 25.08
N SER A 382 -4.27 9.99 25.82
CA SER A 382 -4.31 11.42 25.52
C SER A 382 -2.91 12.01 25.45
N GLU A 383 -2.74 13.02 24.60
CA GLU A 383 -1.46 13.72 24.51
C GLU A 383 -1.16 14.48 25.80
N CYS A 384 0.10 14.45 26.24
CA CYS A 384 0.58 15.18 27.41
C CYS A 384 1.96 15.78 27.16
N ASP A 385 2.31 16.80 27.96
CA ASP A 385 3.63 17.42 27.90
C ASP A 385 4.65 16.57 28.66
N LEU A 386 5.68 16.11 27.97
CA LEU A 386 6.77 15.34 28.57
C LEU A 386 7.66 16.19 29.45
N ASN A 387 7.78 17.51 29.22
CA ASN A 387 8.63 18.39 30.04
C ASN A 387 8.08 18.53 31.45
N SER A 388 6.76 18.47 31.61
CA SER A 388 6.12 18.49 32.94
C SER A 388 6.45 17.27 33.82
N LEU A 389 7.06 16.22 33.23
CA LEU A 389 7.53 15.03 33.95
C LEU A 389 9.01 15.08 34.32
N GLU A 390 9.79 15.99 33.72
CA GLU A 390 11.24 16.19 34.00
C GLU A 390 11.48 17.25 35.11
N GLU A 391 10.48 18.08 35.39
CA GLU A 391 10.56 19.15 36.39
C GLU A 391 10.20 18.70 37.85
N LEU A 392 9.99 17.41 38.05
CA LEU A 392 9.70 16.76 39.33
C LEU A 392 10.79 15.74 39.69
#